data_b6452ba129ab1a968ddb2f85ac135cff
#
_entry.id   b6452ba129ab1a968ddb2f85ac135cff
#
_cell.length_a   1.000
_cell.length_b   1.000
_cell.length_c   1.000
_cell.angle_alpha   90.00
_cell.angle_beta   90.00
_cell.angle_gamma   90.00
#
_symmetry.space_group_name_H-M   'P 1'
#
loop_
_entity.id
_entity.type
_entity.pdbx_description
1 polymer ?
#
loop_
_entity_poly.entity_id
_entity_poly.type
_entity_poly.pdbx_seq_one_letter_code
_entity_poly.pdbx_strand_id
1 'polypeptide(L)'
;ALGEVLVGCCPGGTASNVICYLAKGDVALSVAMTGVSTLLAPIVTPALVWLLAGESVEVDVAGMFLSIVQVVIVPIVLGVAANHYFQRTTRRIVPLLPMISTLSIAFIIGIIVAHNAASILACSLIVAVAVILHNVLGLALGYGLSSLVGSEPSKRSAIAIEVGMQNSGLATSLAATHFALFPMAAVPGAMFSVWHNFSGSIAAQIFRRQADKE
;
A
#
# COMPACT_ATOMS: atom_id res chain seq x y z
N ALA A 1 13.27 -5.15 10.48
CA ALA A 1 13.32 -5.93 9.24
C ALA A 1 11.95 -6.49 8.87
N LEU A 2 11.30 -7.34 9.71
CA LEU A 2 10.05 -8.04 9.38
C LEU A 2 8.92 -7.11 8.87
N GLY A 3 8.65 -6.00 9.55
CA GLY A 3 7.60 -5.08 9.13
C GLY A 3 7.85 -4.42 7.78
N GLU A 4 9.11 -4.19 7.42
CA GLU A 4 9.48 -3.65 6.10
C GLU A 4 9.29 -4.70 5.00
N VAL A 5 9.64 -5.97 5.30
CA VAL A 5 9.34 -7.11 4.41
C VAL A 5 7.84 -7.21 4.17
N LEU A 6 7.03 -7.09 5.23
CA LEU A 6 5.56 -7.11 5.09
C LEU A 6 5.04 -5.99 4.18
N VAL A 7 5.58 -4.77 4.30
CA VAL A 7 5.21 -3.65 3.40
C VAL A 7 5.57 -4.00 1.96
N GLY A 8 6.79 -4.46 1.71
CA GLY A 8 7.26 -4.80 0.35
C GLY A 8 6.54 -5.99 -0.29
N CYS A 9 6.01 -6.93 0.52
CA CYS A 9 5.23 -8.07 0.04
C CYS A 9 3.75 -7.76 -0.20
N CYS A 10 3.27 -6.59 0.23
CA CYS A 10 1.88 -6.19 0.02
C CYS A 10 1.63 -5.65 -1.40
N PRO A 11 0.40 -5.76 -1.91
CA PRO A 11 0.02 -5.22 -3.22
C PRO A 11 0.08 -3.70 -3.24
N GLY A 12 -0.12 -3.09 -4.41
CA GLY A 12 -0.29 -1.65 -4.57
C GLY A 12 -1.40 -1.08 -3.67
N GLY A 13 -1.20 0.12 -3.17
CA GLY A 13 -2.16 0.81 -2.31
C GLY A 13 -3.15 1.65 -3.11
N THR A 14 -4.43 1.65 -2.75
CA THR A 14 -5.49 2.42 -3.46
C THR A 14 -5.20 3.92 -3.53
N ALA A 15 -4.38 4.48 -2.63
CA ALA A 15 -3.94 5.86 -2.67
C ALA A 15 -3.11 6.19 -3.93
N SER A 16 -2.40 5.19 -4.51
CA SER A 16 -1.62 5.36 -5.75
C SER A 16 -2.47 5.87 -6.90
N ASN A 17 -3.73 5.42 -7.02
CA ASN A 17 -4.65 5.83 -8.08
C ASN A 17 -4.96 7.35 -8.03
N VAL A 18 -5.13 7.90 -6.83
CA VAL A 18 -5.36 9.33 -6.63
C VAL A 18 -4.08 10.12 -6.95
N ILE A 19 -2.94 9.65 -6.50
CA ILE A 19 -1.64 10.26 -6.77
C ILE A 19 -1.32 10.20 -8.28
N CYS A 20 -1.62 9.09 -8.94
CA CYS A 20 -1.50 8.93 -10.40
C CYS A 20 -2.37 9.95 -11.16
N TYR A 21 -3.61 10.15 -10.74
CA TYR A 21 -4.49 11.18 -11.30
C TYR A 21 -3.90 12.59 -11.16
N LEU A 22 -3.38 12.93 -9.97
CA LEU A 22 -2.74 14.23 -9.72
C LEU A 22 -1.46 14.42 -10.53
N ALA A 23 -0.75 13.34 -10.84
CA ALA A 23 0.45 13.30 -11.66
C ALA A 23 0.17 13.41 -13.17
N LYS A 24 -1.09 13.42 -13.62
CA LYS A 24 -1.51 13.25 -15.02
C LYS A 24 -1.00 11.93 -15.63
N GLY A 25 -0.83 10.89 -14.81
CA GLY A 25 -0.48 9.56 -15.24
C GLY A 25 -1.67 8.80 -15.84
N ASP A 26 -1.40 7.61 -16.38
CA ASP A 26 -2.42 6.70 -16.89
C ASP A 26 -3.19 6.05 -15.72
N VAL A 27 -4.31 6.68 -15.35
CA VAL A 27 -5.16 6.23 -14.24
C VAL A 27 -5.79 4.86 -14.53
N ALA A 28 -6.09 4.55 -15.78
CA ALA A 28 -6.68 3.26 -16.13
C ALA A 28 -5.67 2.13 -15.89
N LEU A 29 -4.42 2.33 -16.27
CA LEU A 29 -3.32 1.42 -15.96
C LEU A 29 -3.10 1.30 -14.45
N SER A 30 -3.05 2.40 -13.70
CA SER A 30 -2.88 2.40 -12.24
C SER A 30 -3.96 1.57 -11.55
N VAL A 31 -5.23 1.81 -11.87
CA VAL A 31 -6.37 1.04 -11.32
C VAL A 31 -6.29 -0.44 -11.69
N ALA A 32 -5.90 -0.76 -12.93
CA ALA A 32 -5.74 -2.15 -13.35
C ALA A 32 -4.60 -2.85 -12.59
N MET A 33 -3.46 -2.20 -12.40
CA MET A 33 -2.33 -2.74 -11.64
C MET A 33 -2.69 -2.96 -10.17
N THR A 34 -3.29 -1.96 -9.51
CA THR A 34 -3.80 -2.11 -8.13
C THR A 34 -4.80 -3.26 -8.05
N GLY A 35 -5.74 -3.36 -8.98
CA GLY A 35 -6.76 -4.41 -9.01
C GLY A 35 -6.15 -5.81 -9.13
N VAL A 36 -5.25 -6.01 -10.09
CA VAL A 36 -4.59 -7.31 -10.32
C VAL A 36 -3.71 -7.69 -9.13
N SER A 37 -2.86 -6.77 -8.64
CA SER A 37 -1.99 -7.04 -7.50
C SER A 37 -2.78 -7.36 -6.23
N THR A 38 -3.90 -6.68 -6.01
CA THR A 38 -4.80 -6.91 -4.87
C THR A 38 -5.50 -8.27 -4.95
N LEU A 39 -5.95 -8.68 -6.15
CA LEU A 39 -6.56 -10.00 -6.35
C LEU A 39 -5.56 -11.15 -6.19
N LEU A 40 -4.29 -10.91 -6.52
CA LEU A 40 -3.21 -11.91 -6.36
C LEU A 40 -2.64 -11.92 -4.93
N ALA A 41 -2.85 -10.87 -4.14
CA ALA A 41 -2.27 -10.71 -2.81
C ALA A 41 -2.50 -11.91 -1.86
N PRO A 42 -3.67 -12.57 -1.82
CA PRO A 42 -3.87 -13.73 -0.94
C PRO A 42 -2.84 -14.85 -1.14
N ILE A 43 -2.35 -15.01 -2.36
CA ILE A 43 -1.35 -16.04 -2.70
C ILE A 43 0.07 -15.45 -2.64
N VAL A 44 0.28 -14.32 -3.32
CA VAL A 44 1.62 -13.77 -3.52
C VAL A 44 2.19 -13.20 -2.23
N THR A 45 1.40 -12.46 -1.43
CA THR A 45 1.90 -11.85 -0.19
C THR A 45 2.39 -12.89 0.82
N PRO A 46 1.60 -13.94 1.20
CA PRO A 46 2.11 -14.95 2.13
C PRO A 46 3.30 -15.75 1.60
N ALA A 47 3.31 -16.04 0.30
CA ALA A 47 4.43 -16.74 -0.33
C ALA A 47 5.74 -15.94 -0.28
N LEU A 48 5.66 -14.64 -0.59
CA LEU A 48 6.82 -13.74 -0.50
C LEU A 48 7.28 -13.51 0.94
N VAL A 49 6.36 -13.37 1.89
CA VAL A 49 6.71 -13.24 3.32
C VAL A 49 7.40 -14.51 3.80
N TRP A 50 6.89 -15.69 3.44
CA TRP A 50 7.53 -16.95 3.78
C TRP A 50 8.94 -17.06 3.17
N LEU A 51 9.09 -16.68 1.90
CA LEU A 51 10.38 -16.74 1.19
C LEU A 51 11.42 -15.79 1.80
N LEU A 52 11.01 -14.57 2.18
CA LEU A 52 11.92 -13.50 2.61
C LEU A 52 12.14 -13.44 4.13
N ALA A 53 11.20 -13.92 4.92
CA ALA A 53 11.26 -13.88 6.39
C ALA A 53 11.16 -15.25 7.07
N GLY A 54 10.80 -16.31 6.35
CA GLY A 54 10.54 -17.64 6.90
C GLY A 54 11.72 -18.31 7.60
N GLU A 55 12.95 -17.92 7.26
CA GLU A 55 14.14 -18.40 8.00
C GLU A 55 14.30 -17.72 9.38
N SER A 56 13.73 -16.54 9.56
CA SER A 56 13.89 -15.72 10.78
C SER A 56 12.68 -15.79 11.71
N VAL A 57 11.49 -16.05 11.14
CA VAL A 57 10.23 -16.10 11.90
C VAL A 57 9.33 -17.20 11.33
N GLU A 58 8.54 -17.81 12.20
CA GLU A 58 7.52 -18.77 11.76
C GLU A 58 6.39 -18.03 11.04
N VAL A 59 6.10 -18.43 9.79
CA VAL A 59 5.11 -17.80 8.92
C VAL A 59 3.96 -18.76 8.68
N ASP A 60 2.79 -18.46 9.23
CA ASP A 60 1.54 -19.17 8.93
C ASP A 60 0.97 -18.72 7.59
N VAL A 61 1.45 -19.32 6.50
CA VAL A 61 1.05 -19.02 5.12
C VAL A 61 -0.47 -19.20 4.92
N ALA A 62 -1.05 -20.27 5.50
CA ALA A 62 -2.47 -20.56 5.36
C ALA A 62 -3.35 -19.56 6.11
N GLY A 63 -2.98 -19.22 7.35
CA GLY A 63 -3.67 -18.19 8.13
C GLY A 63 -3.57 -16.82 7.48
N MET A 64 -2.41 -16.45 6.95
CA MET A 64 -2.23 -15.20 6.21
C MET A 64 -3.09 -15.17 4.93
N PHE A 65 -3.15 -16.26 4.17
CA PHE A 65 -4.02 -16.37 3.00
C PHE A 65 -5.48 -16.10 3.37
N LEU A 66 -6.00 -16.79 4.39
CA LEU A 66 -7.38 -16.60 4.86
C LEU A 66 -7.64 -15.17 5.35
N SER A 67 -6.71 -14.60 6.10
CA SER A 67 -6.81 -13.22 6.57
C SER A 67 -6.91 -12.22 5.42
N ILE A 68 -6.07 -12.38 4.38
CA ILE A 68 -6.11 -11.49 3.21
C ILE A 68 -7.41 -11.67 2.43
N VAL A 69 -7.88 -12.91 2.26
CA VAL A 69 -9.20 -13.15 1.64
C VAL A 69 -10.31 -12.44 2.42
N GLN A 70 -10.33 -12.56 3.75
CA GLN A 70 -11.35 -11.93 4.59
C GLN A 70 -11.27 -10.40 4.59
N VAL A 71 -10.09 -9.83 4.68
CA VAL A 71 -9.88 -8.38 4.82
C VAL A 71 -9.94 -7.66 3.47
N VAL A 72 -9.59 -8.34 2.38
CA VAL A 72 -9.47 -7.73 1.04
C VAL A 72 -10.55 -8.25 0.10
N ILE A 73 -10.61 -9.57 -0.15
CA ILE A 73 -11.49 -10.12 -1.19
C ILE A 73 -12.96 -10.03 -0.79
N VAL A 74 -13.29 -10.42 0.44
CA VAL A 74 -14.69 -10.39 0.92
C VAL A 74 -15.27 -8.98 0.85
N PRO A 75 -14.64 -7.90 1.35
CA PRO A 75 -15.16 -6.54 1.21
C PRO A 75 -15.30 -6.08 -0.23
N ILE A 76 -14.38 -6.45 -1.13
CA ILE A 76 -14.48 -6.13 -2.56
C ILE A 76 -15.72 -6.78 -3.17
N VAL A 77 -15.91 -8.09 -2.95
CA VAL A 77 -17.07 -8.82 -3.46
C VAL A 77 -18.37 -8.23 -2.91
N LEU A 78 -18.42 -7.95 -1.61
CA LEU A 78 -19.57 -7.29 -0.98
C LEU A 78 -19.84 -5.89 -1.54
N GLY A 79 -18.76 -5.11 -1.76
CA GLY A 79 -18.87 -3.78 -2.37
C GLY A 79 -19.42 -3.82 -3.81
N VAL A 80 -18.94 -4.76 -4.63
CA VAL A 80 -19.43 -4.96 -5.99
C VAL A 80 -20.89 -5.41 -5.96
N ALA A 81 -21.25 -6.37 -5.11
CA ALA A 81 -22.62 -6.82 -4.93
C ALA A 81 -23.55 -5.69 -4.47
N ALA A 82 -23.11 -4.92 -3.44
CA ALA A 82 -23.87 -3.76 -2.97
C ALA A 82 -24.07 -2.71 -4.08
N ASN A 83 -23.04 -2.46 -4.89
CA ASN A 83 -23.17 -1.54 -6.01
C ASN A 83 -24.10 -2.07 -7.11
N HIS A 84 -24.14 -3.38 -7.32
CA HIS A 84 -25.04 -3.99 -8.30
C HIS A 84 -26.50 -3.96 -7.85
N TYR A 85 -26.79 -4.39 -6.61
CA TYR A 85 -28.16 -4.52 -6.12
C TYR A 85 -28.74 -3.23 -5.52
N PHE A 86 -27.89 -2.35 -4.99
CA PHE A 86 -28.30 -1.14 -4.24
C PHE A 86 -27.71 0.15 -4.82
N GLN A 87 -27.61 0.28 -6.14
CA GLN A 87 -26.96 1.41 -6.82
C GLN A 87 -27.37 2.78 -6.30
N ARG A 88 -28.68 2.99 -6.03
CA ARG A 88 -29.18 4.28 -5.56
C ARG A 88 -28.64 4.68 -4.19
N THR A 89 -28.51 3.72 -3.28
CA THR A 89 -27.95 3.92 -1.94
C THR A 89 -26.44 4.06 -2.01
N THR A 90 -25.79 3.19 -2.79
CA THR A 90 -24.33 3.19 -2.95
C THR A 90 -23.82 4.52 -3.50
N ARG A 91 -24.48 5.09 -4.52
CA ARG A 91 -24.13 6.42 -5.08
C ARG A 91 -24.17 7.54 -4.05
N ARG A 92 -24.98 7.44 -2.99
CA ARG A 92 -25.04 8.43 -1.90
C ARG A 92 -23.91 8.23 -0.87
N ILE A 93 -23.48 7.00 -0.67
CA ILE A 93 -22.47 6.62 0.34
C ILE A 93 -21.06 6.75 -0.21
N VAL A 94 -20.83 6.42 -1.49
CA VAL A 94 -19.50 6.45 -2.14
C VAL A 94 -18.72 7.75 -1.87
N PRO A 95 -19.31 8.96 -1.94
CA PRO A 95 -18.56 10.19 -1.66
C PRO A 95 -18.05 10.31 -0.22
N LEU A 96 -18.66 9.57 0.74
CA LEU A 96 -18.26 9.58 2.14
C LEU A 96 -17.16 8.55 2.46
N LEU A 97 -17.00 7.52 1.61
CA LEU A 97 -16.05 6.44 1.86
C LEU A 97 -14.60 6.90 2.01
N PRO A 98 -14.07 7.84 1.19
CA PRO A 98 -12.70 8.33 1.37
C PRO A 98 -12.47 8.96 2.75
N MET A 99 -13.43 9.74 3.23
CA MET A 99 -13.35 10.36 4.56
C MET A 99 -13.37 9.29 5.66
N ILE A 100 -14.31 8.33 5.60
CA ILE A 100 -14.42 7.24 6.57
C ILE A 100 -13.13 6.42 6.58
N SER A 101 -12.60 6.05 5.41
CA SER A 101 -11.35 5.30 5.28
C SER A 101 -10.17 6.06 5.90
N THR A 102 -10.01 7.34 5.57
CA THR A 102 -8.93 8.17 6.11
C THR A 102 -9.00 8.28 7.64
N LEU A 103 -10.18 8.51 8.19
CA LEU A 103 -10.37 8.58 9.64
C LEU A 103 -10.10 7.23 10.32
N SER A 104 -10.55 6.13 9.71
CA SER A 104 -10.30 4.78 10.23
C SER A 104 -8.80 4.45 10.22
N ILE A 105 -8.09 4.75 9.14
CA ILE A 105 -6.64 4.56 9.03
C ILE A 105 -5.92 5.42 10.09
N ALA A 106 -6.26 6.70 10.21
CA ALA A 106 -5.67 7.60 11.19
C ALA A 106 -5.88 7.10 12.63
N PHE A 107 -7.07 6.58 12.94
CA PHE A 107 -7.40 6.00 14.23
C PHE A 107 -6.57 4.74 14.54
N ILE A 108 -6.47 3.81 13.58
CA ILE A 108 -5.67 2.58 13.71
C ILE A 108 -4.20 2.93 13.92
N ILE A 109 -3.65 3.85 13.11
CA ILE A 109 -2.26 4.32 13.24
C ILE A 109 -2.06 4.95 14.62
N GLY A 110 -2.99 5.78 15.07
CA GLY A 110 -2.96 6.41 16.39
C GLY A 110 -2.87 5.40 17.53
N ILE A 111 -3.67 4.33 17.48
CA ILE A 111 -3.63 3.24 18.48
C ILE A 111 -2.26 2.53 18.46
N ILE A 112 -1.76 2.18 17.26
CA ILE A 112 -0.47 1.50 17.11
C ILE A 112 0.68 2.37 17.65
N VAL A 113 0.70 3.65 17.30
CA VAL A 113 1.71 4.59 17.78
C VAL A 113 1.62 4.78 19.29
N ALA A 114 0.42 4.96 19.84
CA ALA A 114 0.23 5.12 21.29
C ALA A 114 0.71 3.89 22.07
N HIS A 115 0.41 2.67 21.59
CA HIS A 115 0.80 1.43 22.25
C HIS A 115 2.32 1.17 22.18
N ASN A 116 2.99 1.63 21.14
CA ASN A 116 4.41 1.38 20.89
C ASN A 116 5.29 2.64 21.01
N ALA A 117 4.79 3.74 21.60
CA ALA A 117 5.45 5.05 21.59
C ALA A 117 6.92 5.02 22.04
N ALA A 118 7.22 4.34 23.15
CA ALA A 118 8.59 4.24 23.67
C ALA A 118 9.52 3.49 22.69
N SER A 119 9.05 2.40 22.10
CA SER A 119 9.82 1.60 21.14
C SER A 119 10.02 2.33 19.82
N ILE A 120 9.01 3.09 19.36
CA ILE A 120 9.09 3.94 18.18
C ILE A 120 10.16 5.01 18.37
N LEU A 121 10.19 5.69 19.51
CA LEU A 121 11.20 6.71 19.80
C LEU A 121 12.62 6.13 19.88
N ALA A 122 12.77 4.92 20.38
CA ALA A 122 14.08 4.26 20.48
C ALA A 122 14.64 3.77 19.13
N CYS A 123 13.79 3.33 18.21
CA CYS A 123 14.19 2.72 16.92
C CYS A 123 13.83 3.56 15.69
N SER A 124 13.24 4.73 15.88
CA SER A 124 12.53 5.49 14.84
C SER A 124 13.39 5.88 13.64
N LEU A 125 14.65 6.27 13.84
CA LEU A 125 15.48 6.78 12.75
C LEU A 125 15.81 5.70 11.72
N ILE A 126 16.20 4.50 12.15
CA ILE A 126 16.55 3.40 11.23
C ILE A 126 15.30 2.96 10.45
N VAL A 127 14.16 2.84 11.13
CA VAL A 127 12.89 2.46 10.49
C VAL A 127 12.45 3.56 9.52
N ALA A 128 12.56 4.84 9.92
CA ALA A 128 12.23 5.96 9.04
C ALA A 128 13.08 5.97 7.77
N VAL A 129 14.39 5.77 7.91
CA VAL A 129 15.32 5.71 6.76
C VAL A 129 14.96 4.52 5.87
N ALA A 130 14.68 3.34 6.44
CA ALA A 130 14.29 2.16 5.66
C ALA A 130 13.00 2.40 4.88
N VAL A 131 11.96 2.96 5.51
CA VAL A 131 10.68 3.33 4.89
C VAL A 131 10.89 4.34 3.74
N ILE A 132 11.69 5.37 3.97
CA ILE A 132 12.00 6.39 2.96
C ILE A 132 12.72 5.76 1.77
N LEU A 133 13.76 4.97 2.04
CA LEU A 133 14.53 4.30 0.99
C LEU A 133 13.67 3.32 0.20
N HIS A 134 12.84 2.51 0.85
CA HIS A 134 11.92 1.58 0.20
C HIS A 134 11.01 2.32 -0.80
N ASN A 135 10.33 3.36 -0.36
CA ASN A 135 9.43 4.14 -1.20
C ASN A 135 10.16 4.83 -2.36
N VAL A 136 11.30 5.50 -2.08
CA VAL A 136 12.09 6.19 -3.10
C VAL A 136 12.66 5.21 -4.13
N LEU A 137 13.18 4.06 -3.68
CA LEU A 137 13.66 3.01 -4.57
C LEU A 137 12.52 2.41 -5.40
N GLY A 138 11.34 2.20 -4.81
CA GLY A 138 10.14 1.75 -5.52
C GLY A 138 9.74 2.72 -6.64
N LEU A 139 9.64 4.01 -6.33
CA LEU A 139 9.37 5.06 -7.33
C LEU A 139 10.43 5.10 -8.44
N ALA A 140 11.71 5.06 -8.07
CA ALA A 140 12.84 5.14 -9.00
C ALA A 140 12.92 3.91 -9.91
N LEU A 141 12.78 2.71 -9.34
CA LEU A 141 12.81 1.45 -10.09
C LEU A 141 11.59 1.34 -11.02
N GLY A 142 10.39 1.67 -10.54
CA GLY A 142 9.18 1.68 -11.35
C GLY A 142 9.32 2.61 -12.56
N TYR A 143 9.80 3.83 -12.33
CA TYR A 143 10.06 4.79 -13.41
C TYR A 143 11.18 4.34 -14.34
N GLY A 144 12.30 3.90 -13.79
CA GLY A 144 13.47 3.49 -14.57
C GLY A 144 13.18 2.29 -15.45
N LEU A 145 12.61 1.22 -14.89
CA LEU A 145 12.30 0.00 -15.65
C LEU A 145 11.24 0.27 -16.73
N SER A 146 10.19 1.04 -16.42
CA SER A 146 9.18 1.41 -17.41
C SER A 146 9.76 2.28 -18.54
N SER A 147 10.76 3.11 -18.23
CA SER A 147 11.47 3.90 -19.23
C SER A 147 12.33 3.03 -20.15
N LEU A 148 13.02 2.03 -19.60
CA LEU A 148 13.86 1.09 -20.38
C LEU A 148 13.05 0.27 -21.40
N VAL A 149 11.80 -0.08 -21.08
CA VAL A 149 10.90 -0.76 -22.03
C VAL A 149 10.16 0.19 -22.97
N GLY A 150 10.51 1.48 -22.98
CA GLY A 150 9.97 2.45 -23.93
C GLY A 150 8.50 2.87 -23.65
N SER A 151 8.02 2.73 -22.43
CA SER A 151 6.66 3.13 -22.08
C SER A 151 6.43 4.63 -22.27
N GLU A 152 5.20 5.02 -22.58
CA GLU A 152 4.79 6.44 -22.66
C GLU A 152 4.94 7.14 -21.30
N PRO A 153 5.22 8.45 -21.24
CA PRO A 153 5.44 9.18 -19.98
C PRO A 153 4.32 9.03 -18.96
N SER A 154 3.05 9.07 -19.40
CA SER A 154 1.89 8.85 -18.54
C SER A 154 1.87 7.47 -17.87
N LYS A 155 2.28 6.43 -18.61
CA LYS A 155 2.41 5.06 -18.11
C LYS A 155 3.59 4.90 -17.17
N ARG A 156 4.74 5.56 -17.48
CA ARG A 156 5.91 5.57 -16.58
C ARG A 156 5.55 6.14 -15.21
N SER A 157 4.83 7.27 -15.19
CA SER A 157 4.36 7.89 -13.96
C SER A 157 3.41 6.97 -13.18
N ALA A 158 2.46 6.32 -13.87
CA ALA A 158 1.54 5.36 -13.25
C ALA A 158 2.29 4.17 -12.63
N ILE A 159 3.22 3.55 -13.37
CA ILE A 159 4.01 2.40 -12.91
C ILE A 159 4.91 2.80 -11.74
N ALA A 160 5.58 3.95 -11.83
CA ALA A 160 6.44 4.45 -10.75
C ALA A 160 5.65 4.63 -9.45
N ILE A 161 4.50 5.28 -9.52
CA ILE A 161 3.63 5.53 -8.36
C ILE A 161 3.10 4.22 -7.79
N GLU A 162 2.67 3.29 -8.62
CA GLU A 162 2.13 2.00 -8.17
C GLU A 162 3.20 1.14 -7.47
N VAL A 163 4.41 1.08 -8.04
CA VAL A 163 5.54 0.33 -7.43
C VAL A 163 6.03 1.02 -6.15
N GLY A 164 5.96 2.34 -6.07
CA GLY A 164 6.41 3.10 -4.90
C GLY A 164 5.39 3.16 -3.75
N MET A 165 4.11 2.84 -3.99
CA MET A 165 3.04 3.04 -3.01
C MET A 165 2.29 1.75 -2.71
N GLN A 166 2.78 0.98 -1.75
CA GLN A 166 2.18 -0.29 -1.33
C GLN A 166 1.00 -0.11 -0.36
N ASN A 167 0.22 -1.17 -0.19
CA ASN A 167 -0.88 -1.25 0.77
C ASN A 167 -0.36 -1.43 2.20
N SER A 168 0.08 -0.33 2.78
CA SER A 168 0.62 -0.26 4.15
C SER A 168 -0.42 -0.60 5.23
N GLY A 169 -1.71 -0.39 4.96
CA GLY A 169 -2.79 -0.78 5.85
C GLY A 169 -2.88 -2.31 5.98
N LEU A 170 -2.80 -3.03 4.86
CA LEU A 170 -2.74 -4.49 4.87
C LEU A 170 -1.48 -4.98 5.60
N ALA A 171 -0.32 -4.40 5.31
CA ALA A 171 0.94 -4.76 5.97
C ALA A 171 0.84 -4.61 7.50
N THR A 172 0.29 -3.49 7.98
CA THR A 172 0.07 -3.23 9.40
C THR A 172 -0.90 -4.23 10.03
N SER A 173 -1.99 -4.55 9.33
CA SER A 173 -2.98 -5.54 9.78
C SER A 173 -2.37 -6.94 9.88
N LEU A 174 -1.62 -7.38 8.88
CA LEU A 174 -0.94 -8.69 8.90
C LEU A 174 0.10 -8.75 10.01
N ALA A 175 0.86 -7.69 10.22
CA ALA A 175 1.81 -7.60 11.33
C ALA A 175 1.12 -7.78 12.69
N ALA A 176 0.02 -7.08 12.92
CA ALA A 176 -0.71 -7.14 14.18
C ALA A 176 -1.38 -8.51 14.42
N THR A 177 -1.86 -9.16 13.35
CA THR A 177 -2.63 -10.40 13.45
C THR A 177 -1.73 -11.64 13.52
N HIS A 178 -0.70 -11.71 12.66
CA HIS A 178 0.12 -12.92 12.49
C HIS A 178 1.47 -12.84 13.21
N PHE A 179 1.91 -11.65 13.58
CA PHE A 179 3.21 -11.42 14.20
C PHE A 179 3.10 -10.66 15.53
N ALA A 180 2.08 -10.99 16.34
CA ALA A 180 1.81 -10.33 17.61
C ALA A 180 2.99 -10.43 18.62
N LEU A 181 3.83 -11.46 18.51
CA LEU A 181 5.07 -11.59 19.29
C LEU A 181 6.14 -10.57 18.89
N PHE A 182 5.97 -9.90 17.75
CA PHE A 182 6.87 -8.87 17.24
C PHE A 182 6.14 -7.52 17.10
N PRO A 183 5.79 -6.84 18.21
CA PRO A 183 4.93 -5.63 18.17
C PRO A 183 5.50 -4.52 17.25
N MET A 184 6.82 -4.46 17.09
CA MET A 184 7.49 -3.53 16.19
C MET A 184 7.27 -3.83 14.70
N ALA A 185 6.73 -5.00 14.34
CA ALA A 185 6.47 -5.34 12.93
C ALA A 185 5.37 -4.47 12.29
N ALA A 186 4.47 -3.90 13.08
CA ALA A 186 3.42 -3.00 12.58
C ALA A 186 3.92 -1.56 12.30
N VAL A 187 5.05 -1.16 12.92
CA VAL A 187 5.56 0.21 12.86
C VAL A 187 5.96 0.66 11.44
N PRO A 188 6.73 -0.12 10.64
CA PRO A 188 7.06 0.27 9.27
C PRO A 188 5.82 0.53 8.41
N GLY A 189 4.79 -0.33 8.49
CA GLY A 189 3.55 -0.12 7.75
C GLY A 189 2.83 1.17 8.16
N ALA A 190 2.76 1.49 9.45
CA ALA A 190 2.18 2.73 9.95
C ALA A 190 2.97 3.97 9.46
N MET A 191 4.30 3.93 9.55
CA MET A 191 5.16 5.01 9.05
C MET A 191 5.07 5.16 7.54
N PHE A 192 5.06 4.06 6.82
CA PHE A 192 4.91 4.04 5.36
C PHE A 192 3.57 4.67 4.93
N SER A 193 2.47 4.44 5.68
CA SER A 193 1.16 5.06 5.41
C SER A 193 1.22 6.59 5.38
N VAL A 194 1.99 7.18 6.26
CA VAL A 194 2.18 8.65 6.30
C VAL A 194 3.13 9.09 5.19
N TRP A 195 4.30 8.43 5.13
CA TRP A 195 5.38 8.83 4.23
C TRP A 195 5.00 8.73 2.76
N HIS A 196 4.40 7.61 2.31
CA HIS A 196 4.10 7.41 0.90
C HIS A 196 3.06 8.41 0.35
N ASN A 197 2.15 8.91 1.19
CA ASN A 197 1.21 9.96 0.80
C ASN A 197 1.92 11.31 0.62
N PHE A 198 2.88 11.62 1.51
CA PHE A 198 3.69 12.84 1.40
C PHE A 198 4.63 12.78 0.18
N SER A 199 5.43 11.74 0.06
CA SER A 199 6.37 11.54 -1.06
C SER A 199 5.64 11.39 -2.40
N GLY A 200 4.51 10.67 -2.42
CA GLY A 200 3.64 10.53 -3.59
C GLY A 200 3.11 11.87 -4.09
N SER A 201 2.72 12.76 -3.17
CA SER A 201 2.28 14.11 -3.53
C SER A 201 3.41 14.94 -4.17
N ILE A 202 4.65 14.77 -3.71
CA ILE A 202 5.84 15.39 -4.31
C ILE A 202 6.10 14.76 -5.70
N ALA A 203 6.09 13.44 -5.80
CA ALA A 203 6.27 12.72 -7.06
C ALA A 203 5.21 13.14 -8.10
N ALA A 204 3.96 13.27 -7.69
CA ALA A 204 2.89 13.75 -8.56
C ALA A 204 3.17 15.14 -9.14
N GLN A 205 3.69 16.06 -8.33
CA GLN A 205 4.05 17.38 -8.83
C GLN A 205 5.22 17.34 -9.84
N ILE A 206 6.20 16.48 -9.60
CA ILE A 206 7.34 16.29 -10.50
C ILE A 206 6.86 15.73 -11.84
N PHE A 207 6.10 14.64 -11.83
CA PHE A 207 5.58 13.98 -13.03
C PHE A 207 4.61 14.88 -13.81
N ARG A 208 3.74 15.60 -13.11
CA ARG A 208 2.85 16.57 -13.73
C ARG A 208 3.61 17.65 -14.50
N ARG A 209 4.70 18.20 -13.91
CA ARG A 209 5.54 19.19 -14.60
C ARG A 209 6.26 18.64 -15.83
N GLN A 210 6.56 17.34 -15.85
CA GLN A 210 7.12 16.68 -17.03
C GLN A 210 6.05 16.55 -18.12
N ALA A 211 4.85 16.08 -17.75
CA ALA A 211 3.73 15.96 -18.68
C ALA A 211 3.25 17.32 -19.26
N ASP A 212 3.43 18.42 -18.55
CA ASP A 212 3.07 19.77 -19.04
C ASP A 212 4.12 20.34 -20.02
N LYS A 213 5.27 19.70 -20.21
CA LYS A 213 6.35 20.12 -21.11
C LYS A 213 6.39 19.34 -22.44
N GLU A 214 5.70 18.21 -22.49
CA GLU A 214 5.56 17.34 -23.67
C GLU A 214 4.27 17.70 -24.44
#